data_794c5d280bcd5dfbb77e86d4f34a785b
#
_entry.id   794c5d280bcd5dfbb77e86d4f34a785b
#
_cell.length_a   1.000
_cell.length_b   1.000
_cell.length_c   1.000
_cell.angle_alpha   90.00
_cell.angle_beta   90.00
_cell.angle_gamma   90.00
#
_symmetry.space_group_name_H-M   'P 1'
#
loop_
_entity.id
_entity.type
_entity.pdbx_description
1 polymer ?
#
loop_
_entity_poly.entity_id
_entity_poly.type
_entity_poly.pdbx_seq_one_letter_code
_entity_poly.pdbx_strand_id
1 'polypeptide(L)'
;MKLPSFLNNNLILKITSLNSLVVGTRLLISLLVQNLLASYTGQAGIAKVGQIRNISNILMSVSSLGVFNGVVKYVSEYKNNQEGLLKLFSTVFVLSSIATFTLSLFMFFGADMLSQWLFFTEAYSAVFKILAVAAPFIAMNRIFNGVINGISAYKIHAKIEIIWYTLASLLLLVSLYYYNIEGVLLAIAVTPIVQFLVLIFIFGNTLKDYIIFKKLSFKTPLLKALLGFALMSFVGTVFLNFIEIELRTLISDRVSENEAGVWTAMSSISKIYMQFLVLIFPIYILPNYAKINSLAPFKKQVKKIFTSLLPLVFVGMLSVYLCKNQIIEIIYTDAFLSMIPLFKWQLLADFTKFLAVVLAYYFISKNAFGYFILTELFSLVLYFIFAKVFISDFGTEGVVIANLLRYFCYLILVFIAIFHYFKFRK
;
A
#
# COMPACT_ATOMS: atom_id res chain seq x y z
N MET A 1 17.23 -22.70 8.26
CA MET A 1 16.08 -23.59 8.20
C MET A 1 16.11 -24.34 6.87
N LYS A 2 16.26 -25.68 6.86
CA LYS A 2 16.24 -26.50 5.64
C LYS A 2 14.78 -26.69 5.24
N LEU A 3 14.38 -26.21 4.07
CA LEU A 3 13.05 -26.43 3.51
C LEU A 3 12.84 -27.92 3.17
N PRO A 4 11.62 -28.46 3.30
CA PRO A 4 11.30 -29.83 2.90
C PRO A 4 11.70 -30.11 1.44
N SER A 5 12.15 -31.31 1.14
CA SER A 5 12.74 -31.69 -0.15
C SER A 5 11.80 -31.47 -1.37
N PHE A 6 10.48 -31.59 -1.20
CA PHE A 6 9.50 -31.36 -2.25
C PHE A 6 9.38 -29.88 -2.67
N LEU A 7 9.76 -28.93 -1.80
CA LEU A 7 9.80 -27.48 -2.12
C LEU A 7 11.07 -27.08 -2.87
N ASN A 8 12.11 -27.90 -2.81
CA ASN A 8 13.39 -27.58 -3.45
C ASN A 8 13.36 -27.72 -4.99
N ASN A 9 12.49 -28.57 -5.52
CA ASN A 9 12.43 -28.88 -6.96
C ASN A 9 11.51 -27.94 -7.76
N ASN A 10 10.70 -27.12 -7.10
CA ASN A 10 9.80 -26.18 -7.78
C ASN A 10 10.10 -24.75 -7.35
N LEU A 11 10.71 -23.97 -8.26
CA LEU A 11 11.11 -22.58 -8.01
C LEU A 11 9.93 -21.71 -7.54
N ILE A 12 8.74 -21.91 -8.11
CA ILE A 12 7.53 -21.15 -7.77
C ILE A 12 7.12 -21.44 -6.33
N LEU A 13 7.08 -22.71 -5.93
CA LEU A 13 6.76 -23.11 -4.57
C LEU A 13 7.78 -22.56 -3.55
N LYS A 14 9.05 -22.53 -3.91
CA LYS A 14 10.12 -21.98 -3.08
C LYS A 14 10.00 -20.46 -2.89
N ILE A 15 9.70 -19.73 -3.96
CA ILE A 15 9.47 -18.26 -3.88
C ILE A 15 8.24 -17.98 -3.05
N THR A 16 7.14 -18.70 -3.30
CA THR A 16 5.87 -18.52 -2.58
C THR A 16 6.03 -18.84 -1.10
N SER A 17 6.71 -19.93 -0.74
CA SER A 17 6.94 -20.30 0.66
C SER A 17 7.81 -19.30 1.42
N LEU A 18 8.86 -18.77 0.78
CA LEU A 18 9.70 -17.73 1.39
C LEU A 18 8.91 -16.42 1.58
N ASN A 19 8.16 -15.99 0.57
CA ASN A 19 7.32 -14.80 0.70
C ASN A 19 6.23 -14.98 1.76
N SER A 20 5.61 -16.17 1.84
CA SER A 20 4.62 -16.49 2.89
C SER A 20 5.24 -16.45 4.29
N LEU A 21 6.47 -16.94 4.45
CA LEU A 21 7.18 -16.87 5.72
C LEU A 21 7.47 -15.40 6.11
N VAL A 22 7.93 -14.58 5.18
CA VAL A 22 8.16 -13.14 5.42
C VAL A 22 6.85 -12.44 5.81
N VAL A 23 5.79 -12.67 5.05
CA VAL A 23 4.47 -12.08 5.33
C VAL A 23 3.96 -12.56 6.69
N GLY A 24 4.05 -13.86 7.00
CA GLY A 24 3.62 -14.43 8.28
C GLY A 24 4.41 -13.84 9.46
N THR A 25 5.75 -13.77 9.36
CA THR A 25 6.58 -13.17 10.42
C THR A 25 6.24 -11.70 10.64
N ARG A 26 6.11 -10.91 9.56
CA ARG A 26 5.72 -9.50 9.64
C ARG A 26 4.33 -9.33 10.23
N LEU A 27 3.41 -10.22 9.91
CA LEU A 27 2.04 -10.19 10.43
C LEU A 27 2.04 -10.44 11.94
N LEU A 28 2.75 -11.45 12.43
CA LEU A 28 2.87 -11.73 13.86
C LEU A 28 3.48 -10.53 14.62
N ILE A 29 4.59 -9.98 14.13
CA ILE A 29 5.19 -8.78 14.72
C ILE A 29 4.21 -7.60 14.67
N SER A 30 3.51 -7.40 13.54
CA SER A 30 2.53 -6.32 13.38
C SER A 30 1.38 -6.43 14.37
N LEU A 31 0.86 -7.63 14.62
CA LEU A 31 -0.22 -7.86 15.59
C LEU A 31 0.23 -7.50 17.01
N LEU A 32 1.43 -7.94 17.41
CA LEU A 32 2.01 -7.59 18.72
C LEU A 32 2.22 -6.09 18.86
N VAL A 33 2.81 -5.45 17.86
CA VAL A 33 3.03 -4.00 17.86
C VAL A 33 1.68 -3.25 17.91
N GLN A 34 0.69 -3.72 17.17
CA GLN A 34 -0.63 -3.08 17.14
C GLN A 34 -1.34 -3.18 18.48
N ASN A 35 -1.27 -4.33 19.14
CA ASN A 35 -1.83 -4.52 20.48
C ASN A 35 -1.16 -3.60 21.51
N LEU A 36 0.17 -3.55 21.54
CA LEU A 36 0.90 -2.66 22.44
C LEU A 36 0.61 -1.17 22.17
N LEU A 37 0.58 -0.78 20.88
CA LEU A 37 0.18 0.59 20.52
C LEU A 37 -1.22 0.92 21.03
N ALA A 38 -2.20 0.03 20.81
CA ALA A 38 -3.57 0.25 21.25
C ALA A 38 -3.67 0.34 22.78
N SER A 39 -2.90 -0.50 23.51
CA SER A 39 -2.91 -0.53 24.98
C SER A 39 -2.29 0.74 25.60
N TYR A 40 -1.19 1.26 25.01
CA TYR A 40 -0.48 2.40 25.57
C TYR A 40 -0.99 3.75 25.05
N THR A 41 -1.43 3.85 23.81
CA THR A 41 -1.80 5.12 23.20
C THR A 41 -3.30 5.29 22.96
N GLY A 42 -4.07 4.24 23.19
CA GLY A 42 -5.53 4.24 22.99
C GLY A 42 -5.96 4.46 21.55
N GLN A 43 -7.24 4.76 21.39
CA GLN A 43 -7.86 4.98 20.08
C GLN A 43 -7.28 6.20 19.33
N ALA A 44 -7.13 7.34 20.03
CA ALA A 44 -6.56 8.56 19.45
C ALA A 44 -5.12 8.35 18.94
N GLY A 45 -4.30 7.59 19.69
CA GLY A 45 -2.95 7.24 19.24
C GLY A 45 -2.95 6.41 17.96
N ILE A 46 -3.87 5.45 17.83
CA ILE A 46 -4.05 4.66 16.61
C ILE A 46 -4.45 5.53 15.40
N ALA A 47 -5.31 6.56 15.63
CA ALA A 47 -5.63 7.54 14.58
C ALA A 47 -4.38 8.28 14.10
N LYS A 48 -3.55 8.81 15.02
CA LYS A 48 -2.31 9.54 14.69
C LYS A 48 -1.30 8.67 13.94
N VAL A 49 -1.11 7.42 14.37
CA VAL A 49 -0.29 6.44 13.65
C VAL A 49 -0.79 6.21 12.23
N GLY A 50 -2.12 6.10 12.06
CA GLY A 50 -2.76 5.97 10.75
C GLY A 50 -2.46 7.16 9.83
N GLN A 51 -2.53 8.40 10.35
CA GLN A 51 -2.19 9.61 9.59
C GLN A 51 -0.75 9.59 9.08
N ILE A 52 0.22 9.33 9.96
CA ILE A 52 1.64 9.31 9.57
C ILE A 52 1.95 8.15 8.60
N ARG A 53 1.32 6.99 8.76
CA ARG A 53 1.46 5.88 7.79
C ARG A 53 0.95 6.27 6.41
N ASN A 54 -0.18 6.97 6.32
CA ASN A 54 -0.71 7.42 5.03
C ASN A 54 0.20 8.48 4.40
N ILE A 55 0.71 9.44 5.17
CA ILE A 55 1.72 10.41 4.69
C ILE A 55 2.97 9.67 4.19
N SER A 56 3.49 8.70 4.94
CA SER A 56 4.65 7.90 4.52
C SER A 56 4.41 7.15 3.20
N ASN A 57 3.19 6.64 2.97
CA ASN A 57 2.82 6.00 1.71
C ASN A 57 2.75 7.00 0.54
N ILE A 58 2.24 8.20 0.78
CA ILE A 58 2.25 9.29 -0.20
C ILE A 58 3.70 9.66 -0.54
N LEU A 59 4.55 9.86 0.47
CA LEU A 59 5.96 10.15 0.30
C LEU A 59 6.67 9.07 -0.53
N MET A 60 6.40 7.80 -0.23
CA MET A 60 6.97 6.68 -0.97
C MET A 60 6.60 6.69 -2.45
N SER A 61 5.37 7.08 -2.78
CA SER A 61 4.91 7.18 -4.17
C SER A 61 5.45 8.42 -4.87
N VAL A 62 5.38 9.59 -4.22
CA VAL A 62 5.77 10.88 -4.81
C VAL A 62 7.29 11.00 -4.93
N SER A 63 8.07 10.68 -3.89
CA SER A 63 9.53 10.78 -3.91
C SER A 63 10.19 9.89 -4.97
N SER A 64 9.59 8.74 -5.26
CA SER A 64 10.03 7.86 -6.33
C SER A 64 9.28 8.09 -7.66
N LEU A 65 8.38 9.08 -7.74
CA LEU A 65 7.44 9.29 -8.87
C LEU A 65 6.74 8.01 -9.33
N GLY A 66 6.46 7.08 -8.41
CA GLY A 66 5.79 5.83 -8.71
C GLY A 66 6.50 4.91 -9.72
N VAL A 67 7.78 5.15 -10.01
CA VAL A 67 8.52 4.41 -11.05
C VAL A 67 8.89 2.98 -10.66
N PHE A 68 8.55 2.52 -9.46
CA PHE A 68 8.91 1.20 -8.96
C PHE A 68 8.62 0.07 -9.97
N ASN A 69 7.39 0.00 -10.49
CA ASN A 69 7.00 -1.03 -11.45
C ASN A 69 7.77 -0.89 -12.77
N GLY A 70 8.08 0.34 -13.19
CA GLY A 70 8.94 0.62 -14.33
C GLY A 70 10.36 0.14 -14.10
N VAL A 71 10.94 0.39 -12.93
CA VAL A 71 12.28 -0.10 -12.55
C VAL A 71 12.30 -1.63 -12.57
N VAL A 72 11.33 -2.30 -11.94
CA VAL A 72 11.23 -3.77 -11.95
C VAL A 72 11.21 -4.31 -13.37
N LYS A 73 10.37 -3.75 -14.24
CA LYS A 73 10.25 -4.16 -15.64
C LYS A 73 11.56 -3.97 -16.40
N TYR A 74 12.07 -2.75 -16.42
CA TYR A 74 13.25 -2.43 -17.25
C TYR A 74 14.55 -3.02 -16.71
N VAL A 75 14.71 -3.20 -15.40
CA VAL A 75 15.85 -3.96 -14.86
C VAL A 75 15.79 -5.42 -15.32
N SER A 76 14.60 -6.03 -15.33
CA SER A 76 14.43 -7.40 -15.86
C SER A 76 14.78 -7.51 -17.34
N GLU A 77 14.41 -6.49 -18.15
CA GLU A 77 14.71 -6.43 -19.58
C GLU A 77 16.20 -6.14 -19.87
N TYR A 78 16.81 -5.24 -19.11
CA TYR A 78 18.16 -4.71 -19.34
C TYR A 78 19.24 -5.32 -18.46
N LYS A 79 18.95 -6.36 -17.67
CA LYS A 79 19.90 -6.93 -16.69
C LYS A 79 21.29 -7.25 -17.26
N ASN A 80 21.39 -7.58 -18.55
CA ASN A 80 22.64 -7.87 -19.26
C ASN A 80 23.04 -6.75 -20.24
N ASN A 81 22.37 -5.60 -20.23
CA ASN A 81 22.62 -4.46 -21.09
C ASN A 81 22.92 -3.21 -20.26
N GLN A 82 24.23 -2.96 -20.06
CA GLN A 82 24.69 -1.82 -19.25
C GLN A 82 24.24 -0.46 -19.79
N GLU A 83 24.15 -0.29 -21.12
CA GLU A 83 23.66 0.97 -21.71
C GLU A 83 22.18 1.21 -21.41
N GLY A 84 21.36 0.14 -21.50
CA GLY A 84 19.95 0.19 -21.12
C GLY A 84 19.76 0.53 -19.63
N LEU A 85 20.56 -0.09 -18.75
CA LEU A 85 20.55 0.23 -17.31
C LEU A 85 20.98 1.67 -17.03
N LEU A 86 21.99 2.19 -17.72
CA LEU A 86 22.43 3.57 -17.60
C LEU A 86 21.32 4.56 -18.00
N LYS A 87 20.62 4.31 -19.12
CA LYS A 87 19.48 5.11 -19.57
C LYS A 87 18.35 5.10 -18.55
N LEU A 88 18.06 3.92 -17.99
CA LEU A 88 17.03 3.74 -16.95
C LEU A 88 17.38 4.54 -15.70
N PHE A 89 18.55 4.28 -15.11
CA PHE A 89 18.91 4.89 -13.84
C PHE A 89 19.19 6.38 -13.95
N SER A 90 19.76 6.87 -15.06
CA SER A 90 19.86 8.32 -15.32
C SER A 90 18.49 8.99 -15.27
N THR A 91 17.48 8.41 -15.96
CA THR A 91 16.13 8.94 -15.96
C THR A 91 15.50 8.88 -14.56
N VAL A 92 15.60 7.72 -13.89
CA VAL A 92 15.00 7.49 -12.57
C VAL A 92 15.59 8.42 -11.51
N PHE A 93 16.92 8.54 -11.45
CA PHE A 93 17.59 9.40 -10.46
C PHE A 93 17.31 10.88 -10.67
N VAL A 94 17.30 11.37 -11.91
CA VAL A 94 16.95 12.77 -12.19
C VAL A 94 15.54 13.07 -11.72
N LEU A 95 14.57 12.25 -12.14
CA LEU A 95 13.17 12.45 -11.77
C LEU A 95 12.92 12.34 -10.26
N SER A 96 13.48 11.30 -9.63
CA SER A 96 13.33 11.09 -8.19
C SER A 96 14.05 12.18 -7.38
N SER A 97 15.21 12.67 -7.82
CA SER A 97 15.92 13.76 -7.13
C SER A 97 15.11 15.05 -7.14
N ILE A 98 14.54 15.43 -8.30
CA ILE A 98 13.70 16.62 -8.40
C ILE A 98 12.47 16.48 -7.50
N ALA A 99 11.74 15.37 -7.60
CA ALA A 99 10.54 15.12 -6.81
C ALA A 99 10.83 15.11 -5.31
N THR A 100 11.91 14.40 -4.90
CA THR A 100 12.32 14.30 -3.50
C THR A 100 12.76 15.64 -2.94
N PHE A 101 13.56 16.40 -3.69
CA PHE A 101 14.03 17.73 -3.25
C PHE A 101 12.86 18.69 -3.04
N THR A 102 11.96 18.80 -4.02
CA THR A 102 10.75 19.64 -3.91
C THR A 102 9.90 19.22 -2.71
N LEU A 103 9.68 17.91 -2.54
CA LEU A 103 8.87 17.37 -1.47
C LEU A 103 9.52 17.59 -0.09
N SER A 104 10.85 17.39 0.02
CA SER A 104 11.59 17.63 1.26
C SER A 104 11.52 19.10 1.67
N LEU A 105 11.69 20.04 0.74
CA LEU A 105 11.54 21.46 1.01
C LEU A 105 10.14 21.81 1.49
N PHE A 106 9.11 21.32 0.76
CA PHE A 106 7.71 21.55 1.13
C PHE A 106 7.41 21.03 2.55
N MET A 107 7.85 19.81 2.87
CA MET A 107 7.60 19.22 4.19
C MET A 107 8.40 19.88 5.31
N PHE A 108 9.65 20.29 5.04
CA PHE A 108 10.48 20.90 6.05
C PHE A 108 9.98 22.29 6.44
N PHE A 109 9.69 23.14 5.46
CA PHE A 109 9.20 24.50 5.71
C PHE A 109 7.68 24.54 6.01
N GLY A 110 6.92 23.59 5.52
CA GLY A 110 5.47 23.45 5.82
C GLY A 110 5.17 22.56 7.01
N ALA A 111 6.16 22.17 7.83
CA ALA A 111 5.99 21.22 8.92
C ALA A 111 4.91 21.62 9.93
N ASP A 112 4.90 22.89 10.33
CA ASP A 112 3.94 23.43 11.30
C ASP A 112 2.52 23.41 10.71
N MET A 113 2.36 23.85 9.45
CA MET A 113 1.10 23.80 8.71
C MET A 113 0.58 22.35 8.56
N LEU A 114 1.46 21.41 8.24
CA LEU A 114 1.10 19.99 8.10
C LEU A 114 0.68 19.37 9.43
N SER A 115 1.37 19.73 10.52
CA SER A 115 1.03 19.29 11.87
C SER A 115 -0.34 19.84 12.28
N GLN A 116 -0.58 21.12 12.07
CA GLN A 116 -1.86 21.76 12.36
C GLN A 116 -3.02 21.16 11.54
N TRP A 117 -2.78 20.92 10.25
CA TRP A 117 -3.80 20.32 9.37
C TRP A 117 -4.18 18.90 9.77
N LEU A 118 -3.20 18.06 10.17
CA LEU A 118 -3.43 16.65 10.43
C LEU A 118 -3.80 16.31 11.88
N PHE A 119 -3.30 17.11 12.81
CA PHE A 119 -3.41 16.82 14.25
C PHE A 119 -4.04 17.96 15.05
N PHE A 120 -4.44 19.03 14.40
CA PHE A 120 -4.99 20.25 15.04
C PHE A 120 -4.04 20.89 16.07
N THR A 121 -2.73 20.62 15.97
CA THR A 121 -1.67 21.14 16.84
C THR A 121 -0.33 21.17 16.11
N GLU A 122 0.56 22.08 16.51
CA GLU A 122 1.93 22.16 15.99
C GLU A 122 2.92 21.20 16.69
N ALA A 123 2.49 20.52 17.75
CA ALA A 123 3.36 19.67 18.57
C ALA A 123 4.10 18.57 17.79
N TYR A 124 3.57 18.12 16.65
CA TYR A 124 4.15 17.07 15.85
C TYR A 124 4.96 17.58 14.64
N SER A 125 5.29 18.87 14.56
CA SER A 125 6.08 19.47 13.47
C SER A 125 7.44 18.78 13.27
N ALA A 126 8.08 18.34 14.35
CA ALA A 126 9.35 17.61 14.29
C ALA A 126 9.24 16.31 13.46
N VAL A 127 8.08 15.63 13.48
CA VAL A 127 7.84 14.41 12.71
C VAL A 127 7.94 14.71 11.20
N PHE A 128 7.35 15.83 10.75
CA PHE A 128 7.39 16.24 9.33
C PHE A 128 8.78 16.69 8.89
N LYS A 129 9.53 17.38 9.77
CA LYS A 129 10.92 17.75 9.51
C LYS A 129 11.80 16.49 9.35
N ILE A 130 11.60 15.47 10.18
CA ILE A 130 12.31 14.18 10.06
C ILE A 130 11.88 13.43 8.79
N LEU A 131 10.60 13.41 8.45
CA LEU A 131 10.12 12.82 7.19
C LEU A 131 10.71 13.53 5.97
N ALA A 132 10.87 14.86 6.01
CA ALA A 132 11.54 15.62 4.98
C ALA A 132 12.98 15.16 4.75
N VAL A 133 13.73 14.95 5.84
CA VAL A 133 15.10 14.40 5.81
C VAL A 133 15.11 12.93 5.38
N ALA A 134 14.08 12.16 5.73
CA ALA A 134 13.94 10.74 5.36
C ALA A 134 13.52 10.54 3.89
N ALA A 135 12.94 11.53 3.22
CA ALA A 135 12.44 11.41 1.86
C ALA A 135 13.45 10.90 0.82
N PRO A 136 14.74 11.33 0.80
CA PRO A 136 15.75 10.74 -0.08
C PRO A 136 15.94 9.24 0.16
N PHE A 137 15.94 8.80 1.40
CA PHE A 137 16.08 7.39 1.77
C PHE A 137 14.87 6.58 1.36
N ILE A 138 13.66 7.17 1.45
CA ILE A 138 12.41 6.57 0.94
C ILE A 138 12.51 6.33 -0.57
N ALA A 139 12.95 7.34 -1.34
CA ALA A 139 13.11 7.23 -2.79
C ALA A 139 14.13 6.14 -3.16
N MET A 140 15.31 6.15 -2.52
CA MET A 140 16.36 5.16 -2.76
C MET A 140 15.92 3.75 -2.40
N ASN A 141 15.25 3.56 -1.25
CA ASN A 141 14.67 2.27 -0.87
C ASN A 141 13.74 1.73 -1.97
N ARG A 142 12.89 2.59 -2.50
CA ARG A 142 11.92 2.21 -3.53
C ARG A 142 12.61 1.80 -4.82
N ILE A 143 13.61 2.57 -5.27
CA ILE A 143 14.39 2.28 -6.48
C ILE A 143 15.19 0.98 -6.31
N PHE A 144 15.89 0.82 -5.20
CA PHE A 144 16.75 -0.36 -4.97
C PHE A 144 15.93 -1.64 -4.76
N ASN A 145 14.80 -1.56 -4.09
CA ASN A 145 13.83 -2.67 -4.04
C ASN A 145 13.29 -3.01 -5.44
N GLY A 146 13.14 -2.02 -6.33
CA GLY A 146 12.83 -2.24 -7.73
C GLY A 146 13.90 -3.05 -8.45
N VAL A 147 15.19 -2.79 -8.17
CA VAL A 147 16.32 -3.60 -8.70
C VAL A 147 16.25 -5.02 -8.17
N ILE A 148 16.13 -5.21 -6.85
CA ILE A 148 16.08 -6.53 -6.21
C ILE A 148 14.96 -7.39 -6.81
N ASN A 149 13.77 -6.80 -7.03
CA ASN A 149 12.63 -7.49 -7.64
C ASN A 149 12.87 -7.75 -9.14
N GLY A 150 13.45 -6.77 -9.87
CA GLY A 150 13.76 -6.91 -11.31
C GLY A 150 14.74 -8.02 -11.61
N ILE A 151 15.73 -8.26 -10.76
CA ILE A 151 16.68 -9.36 -10.88
C ILE A 151 16.20 -10.67 -10.24
N SER A 152 14.98 -10.67 -9.68
CA SER A 152 14.37 -11.82 -8.99
C SER A 152 15.18 -12.33 -7.78
N ALA A 153 15.84 -11.43 -7.05
CA ALA A 153 16.66 -11.76 -5.88
C ALA A 153 15.80 -11.94 -4.61
N TYR A 154 14.78 -12.80 -4.68
CA TYR A 154 13.75 -12.98 -3.65
C TYR A 154 14.29 -13.37 -2.26
N LYS A 155 15.43 -14.11 -2.20
CA LYS A 155 16.05 -14.47 -0.90
C LYS A 155 16.66 -13.25 -0.21
N ILE A 156 17.30 -12.37 -0.99
CA ILE A 156 17.87 -11.13 -0.51
C ILE A 156 16.75 -10.20 -0.05
N HIS A 157 15.68 -10.07 -0.86
CA HIS A 157 14.49 -9.32 -0.50
C HIS A 157 13.90 -9.79 0.83
N ALA A 158 13.68 -11.11 0.98
CA ALA A 158 13.16 -11.70 2.21
C ALA A 158 14.03 -11.39 3.44
N LYS A 159 15.36 -11.51 3.30
CA LYS A 159 16.31 -11.20 4.39
C LYS A 159 16.26 -9.73 4.79
N ILE A 160 16.25 -8.81 3.83
CA ILE A 160 16.14 -7.38 4.07
C ILE A 160 14.82 -7.09 4.78
N GLU A 161 13.69 -7.60 4.27
CA GLU A 161 12.34 -7.35 4.80
C GLU A 161 12.20 -7.80 6.26
N ILE A 162 12.71 -8.96 6.63
CA ILE A 162 12.64 -9.44 8.02
C ILE A 162 13.50 -8.58 8.94
N ILE A 163 14.75 -8.32 8.56
CA ILE A 163 15.70 -7.62 9.42
C ILE A 163 15.25 -6.17 9.67
N TRP A 164 14.96 -5.41 8.60
CA TRP A 164 14.59 -4.01 8.80
C TRP A 164 13.26 -3.87 9.54
N TYR A 165 12.29 -4.77 9.25
CA TYR A 165 10.99 -4.71 9.90
C TYR A 165 11.09 -5.03 11.41
N THR A 166 11.92 -6.01 11.78
CA THR A 166 12.20 -6.32 13.19
C THR A 166 12.86 -5.15 13.89
N LEU A 167 13.92 -4.55 13.29
CA LEU A 167 14.60 -3.39 13.86
C LEU A 167 13.67 -2.18 13.98
N ALA A 168 12.86 -1.90 12.96
CA ALA A 168 11.88 -0.82 13.00
C ALA A 168 10.82 -1.04 14.07
N SER A 169 10.34 -2.28 14.24
CA SER A 169 9.38 -2.64 15.28
C SER A 169 9.97 -2.49 16.68
N LEU A 170 11.22 -2.89 16.89
CA LEU A 170 11.93 -2.69 18.15
C LEU A 170 12.11 -1.20 18.44
N LEU A 171 12.55 -0.41 17.44
CA LEU A 171 12.68 1.04 17.58
C LEU A 171 11.35 1.67 18.00
N LEU A 172 10.26 1.27 17.34
CA LEU A 172 8.92 1.76 17.65
C LEU A 172 8.49 1.41 19.08
N LEU A 173 8.71 0.16 19.52
CA LEU A 173 8.35 -0.27 20.88
C LEU A 173 9.18 0.42 21.96
N VAL A 174 10.49 0.60 21.74
CA VAL A 174 11.36 1.36 22.64
C VAL A 174 10.90 2.82 22.71
N SER A 175 10.60 3.42 21.57
CA SER A 175 10.11 4.80 21.51
C SER A 175 8.72 4.95 22.16
N LEU A 176 7.84 3.96 22.04
CA LEU A 176 6.55 3.90 22.72
C LEU A 176 6.72 3.90 24.23
N TYR A 177 7.64 3.09 24.75
CA TYR A 177 7.87 2.94 26.18
C TYR A 177 8.40 4.24 26.84
N TYR A 178 9.35 4.95 26.18
CA TYR A 178 9.97 6.15 26.75
C TYR A 178 9.25 7.45 26.43
N TYR A 179 8.60 7.55 25.25
CA TYR A 179 8.08 8.82 24.72
C TYR A 179 6.62 8.72 24.24
N ASN A 180 5.89 7.67 24.62
CA ASN A 180 4.48 7.47 24.25
C ASN A 180 4.24 7.68 22.75
N ILE A 181 3.11 8.32 22.37
CA ILE A 181 2.72 8.53 20.99
C ILE A 181 3.70 9.40 20.19
N GLU A 182 4.31 10.39 20.81
CA GLU A 182 5.31 11.26 20.14
C GLU A 182 6.50 10.46 19.65
N GLY A 183 7.06 9.62 20.52
CA GLY A 183 8.14 8.71 20.17
C GLY A 183 7.77 7.74 19.06
N VAL A 184 6.54 7.22 19.07
CA VAL A 184 6.05 6.33 18.01
C VAL A 184 6.03 7.03 16.66
N LEU A 185 5.50 8.26 16.57
CA LEU A 185 5.43 9.02 15.33
C LEU A 185 6.83 9.35 14.80
N LEU A 186 7.76 9.72 15.69
CA LEU A 186 9.17 9.96 15.35
C LEU A 186 9.85 8.66 14.87
N ALA A 187 9.62 7.53 15.55
CA ALA A 187 10.17 6.23 15.15
C ALA A 187 9.69 5.84 13.74
N ILE A 188 8.39 6.03 13.43
CA ILE A 188 7.84 5.78 12.10
C ILE A 188 8.54 6.67 11.06
N ALA A 189 8.78 7.94 11.36
CA ALA A 189 9.47 8.87 10.47
C ALA A 189 10.94 8.47 10.20
N VAL A 190 11.62 7.87 11.18
CA VAL A 190 13.01 7.39 11.06
C VAL A 190 13.12 6.03 10.37
N THR A 191 12.06 5.21 10.41
CA THR A 191 12.05 3.85 9.84
C THR A 191 12.61 3.74 8.42
N PRO A 192 12.35 4.64 7.45
CA PRO A 192 12.92 4.56 6.10
C PRO A 192 14.46 4.64 6.07
N ILE A 193 15.06 5.36 7.02
CA ILE A 193 16.52 5.44 7.16
C ILE A 193 17.06 4.08 7.63
N VAL A 194 16.41 3.47 8.63
CA VAL A 194 16.78 2.12 9.11
C VAL A 194 16.68 1.11 7.97
N GLN A 195 15.60 1.15 7.20
CA GLN A 195 15.41 0.27 6.02
C GLN A 195 16.53 0.46 5.00
N PHE A 196 16.91 1.70 4.70
CA PHE A 196 17.98 2.02 3.77
C PHE A 196 19.33 1.47 4.23
N LEU A 197 19.68 1.65 5.50
CA LEU A 197 20.93 1.14 6.08
C LEU A 197 20.99 -0.39 5.98
N VAL A 198 19.93 -1.09 6.34
CA VAL A 198 19.84 -2.56 6.22
C VAL A 198 19.98 -3.00 4.77
N LEU A 199 19.30 -2.30 3.83
CA LEU A 199 19.36 -2.61 2.41
C LEU A 199 20.79 -2.44 1.87
N ILE A 200 21.44 -1.32 2.15
CA ILE A 200 22.82 -1.06 1.70
C ILE A 200 23.81 -2.06 2.32
N PHE A 201 23.65 -2.40 3.60
CA PHE A 201 24.50 -3.40 4.25
C PHE A 201 24.41 -4.79 3.60
N ILE A 202 23.18 -5.22 3.23
CA ILE A 202 22.96 -6.57 2.69
C ILE A 202 23.18 -6.64 1.16
N PHE A 203 22.80 -5.58 0.43
CA PHE A 203 22.73 -5.60 -1.03
C PHE A 203 23.65 -4.59 -1.72
N GLY A 204 24.29 -3.68 -0.97
CA GLY A 204 25.06 -2.57 -1.54
C GLY A 204 26.20 -2.99 -2.48
N ASN A 205 26.88 -4.10 -2.22
CA ASN A 205 27.92 -4.61 -3.13
C ASN A 205 27.34 -5.09 -4.45
N THR A 206 26.26 -5.88 -4.42
CA THR A 206 25.58 -6.36 -5.63
C THR A 206 24.93 -5.21 -6.41
N LEU A 207 24.48 -4.15 -5.74
CA LEU A 207 23.86 -3.00 -6.39
C LEU A 207 24.81 -2.30 -7.37
N LYS A 208 26.12 -2.29 -7.08
CA LYS A 208 27.16 -1.68 -7.92
C LYS A 208 27.27 -2.35 -9.31
N ASP A 209 26.87 -3.61 -9.43
CA ASP A 209 26.88 -4.35 -10.70
C ASP A 209 25.77 -3.85 -11.66
N TYR A 210 24.70 -3.28 -11.11
CA TYR A 210 23.55 -2.78 -11.87
C TYR A 210 23.52 -1.25 -11.99
N ILE A 211 24.03 -0.51 -11.00
CA ILE A 211 24.00 0.94 -10.98
C ILE A 211 25.43 1.50 -10.91
N ILE A 212 25.90 2.02 -12.02
CA ILE A 212 27.21 2.69 -12.11
C ILE A 212 27.00 4.18 -11.87
N PHE A 213 26.97 4.59 -10.62
CA PHE A 213 26.69 5.98 -10.19
C PHE A 213 27.54 7.03 -10.91
N LYS A 214 28.85 6.74 -11.12
CA LYS A 214 29.80 7.67 -11.77
C LYS A 214 29.47 7.97 -13.24
N LYS A 215 28.67 7.12 -13.91
CA LYS A 215 28.32 7.26 -15.33
C LYS A 215 26.90 7.79 -15.56
N LEU A 216 26.15 8.07 -14.48
CA LEU A 216 24.81 8.63 -14.59
C LEU A 216 24.85 10.03 -15.20
N SER A 217 23.88 10.32 -16.07
CA SER A 217 23.75 11.60 -16.75
C SER A 217 22.43 12.28 -16.41
N PHE A 218 22.35 13.59 -16.60
CA PHE A 218 21.11 14.35 -16.38
C PHE A 218 20.09 14.16 -17.52
N LYS A 219 20.37 13.29 -18.49
CA LYS A 219 19.43 12.97 -19.57
C LYS A 219 18.34 12.02 -19.10
N THR A 220 17.13 12.20 -19.62
CA THR A 220 15.95 11.41 -19.26
C THR A 220 15.35 10.64 -20.45
N PRO A 221 16.12 9.72 -21.10
CA PRO A 221 15.71 9.08 -22.34
C PRO A 221 14.46 8.17 -22.19
N LEU A 222 14.17 7.66 -20.98
CA LEU A 222 13.01 6.80 -20.72
C LEU A 222 11.85 7.53 -20.04
N LEU A 223 11.82 8.87 -20.06
CA LEU A 223 10.80 9.68 -19.43
C LEU A 223 9.38 9.25 -19.81
N LYS A 224 9.05 9.23 -21.10
CA LYS A 224 7.71 8.86 -21.59
C LYS A 224 7.32 7.44 -21.18
N ALA A 225 8.25 6.51 -21.18
CA ALA A 225 8.02 5.12 -20.82
C ALA A 225 7.73 4.94 -19.32
N LEU A 226 8.34 5.76 -18.45
CA LEU A 226 8.14 5.73 -17.00
C LEU A 226 6.91 6.52 -16.55
N LEU A 227 6.50 7.56 -17.28
CA LEU A 227 5.34 8.39 -16.92
C LEU A 227 4.03 7.59 -16.79
N GLY A 228 3.80 6.57 -17.63
CA GLY A 228 2.62 5.71 -17.50
C GLY A 228 2.55 4.97 -16.16
N PHE A 229 3.67 4.46 -15.69
CA PHE A 229 3.78 3.82 -14.37
C PHE A 229 3.64 4.84 -13.23
N ALA A 230 4.21 6.03 -13.41
CA ALA A 230 4.09 7.13 -12.46
C ALA A 230 2.63 7.54 -12.24
N LEU A 231 1.87 7.77 -13.31
CA LEU A 231 0.46 8.14 -13.25
C LEU A 231 -0.40 7.08 -12.56
N MET A 232 -0.21 5.80 -12.89
CA MET A 232 -0.94 4.72 -12.22
C MET A 232 -0.65 4.65 -10.72
N SER A 233 0.63 4.76 -10.34
CA SER A 233 1.02 4.75 -8.94
C SER A 233 0.51 5.98 -8.19
N PHE A 234 0.52 7.14 -8.84
CA PHE A 234 -0.01 8.36 -8.28
C PHE A 234 -1.50 8.23 -7.94
N VAL A 235 -2.32 7.80 -8.89
CA VAL A 235 -3.76 7.61 -8.65
C VAL A 235 -4.02 6.50 -7.62
N GLY A 236 -3.43 5.34 -7.78
CA GLY A 236 -3.70 4.19 -6.92
C GLY A 236 -3.13 4.31 -5.51
N THR A 237 -2.13 5.17 -5.28
CA THR A 237 -1.50 5.32 -3.97
C THR A 237 -1.74 6.69 -3.37
N VAL A 238 -1.42 7.77 -4.09
CA VAL A 238 -1.47 9.13 -3.52
C VAL A 238 -2.91 9.53 -3.24
N PHE A 239 -3.80 9.40 -4.22
CA PHE A 239 -5.21 9.78 -4.03
C PHE A 239 -5.90 8.93 -2.96
N LEU A 240 -5.66 7.62 -2.94
CA LEU A 240 -6.26 6.74 -1.92
C LEU A 240 -5.82 7.16 -0.52
N ASN A 241 -4.50 7.33 -0.30
CA ASN A 241 -4.01 7.71 1.03
C ASN A 241 -4.44 9.14 1.41
N PHE A 242 -4.53 10.05 0.44
CA PHE A 242 -5.08 11.40 0.67
C PHE A 242 -6.53 11.34 1.12
N ILE A 243 -7.38 10.59 0.45
CA ILE A 243 -8.79 10.39 0.86
C ILE A 243 -8.88 9.74 2.24
N GLU A 244 -8.04 8.74 2.56
CA GLU A 244 -8.01 8.14 3.91
C GLU A 244 -7.59 9.16 4.98
N ILE A 245 -6.69 10.10 4.67
CA ILE A 245 -6.32 11.21 5.56
C ILE A 245 -7.52 12.11 5.79
N GLU A 246 -8.14 12.59 4.72
CA GLU A 246 -9.30 13.49 4.79
C GLU A 246 -10.49 12.87 5.54
N LEU A 247 -10.76 11.56 5.32
CA LEU A 247 -11.82 10.86 6.04
C LEU A 247 -11.51 10.75 7.53
N ARG A 248 -10.26 10.47 7.90
CA ARG A 248 -9.87 10.40 9.31
C ARG A 248 -9.97 11.77 9.97
N THR A 249 -9.52 12.82 9.30
CA THR A 249 -9.68 14.20 9.74
C THR A 249 -11.16 14.57 9.89
N LEU A 250 -11.99 14.18 8.92
CA LEU A 250 -13.44 14.39 8.96
C LEU A 250 -14.11 13.69 10.16
N ILE A 251 -13.72 12.43 10.46
CA ILE A 251 -14.21 11.71 11.63
C ILE A 251 -13.74 12.40 12.91
N SER A 252 -12.47 12.80 12.98
CA SER A 252 -11.93 13.51 14.16
C SER A 252 -12.66 14.82 14.44
N ASP A 253 -12.97 15.58 13.38
CA ASP A 253 -13.67 16.88 13.48
C ASP A 253 -15.16 16.74 13.81
N ARG A 254 -15.86 15.81 13.15
CA ARG A 254 -17.33 15.69 13.24
C ARG A 254 -17.82 14.76 14.35
N VAL A 255 -17.00 13.79 14.76
CA VAL A 255 -17.38 12.80 15.78
C VAL A 255 -16.42 12.86 16.96
N SER A 256 -15.20 12.32 16.81
CA SER A 256 -14.12 12.42 17.80
C SER A 256 -12.81 11.81 17.27
N GLU A 257 -11.68 12.17 17.88
CA GLU A 257 -10.38 11.58 17.60
C GLU A 257 -10.36 10.07 17.95
N ASN A 258 -11.07 9.66 18.99
CA ASN A 258 -11.21 8.26 19.37
C ASN A 258 -11.93 7.44 18.29
N GLU A 259 -13.02 7.95 17.76
CA GLU A 259 -13.76 7.30 16.66
C GLU A 259 -12.93 7.22 15.37
N ALA A 260 -12.10 8.21 15.07
CA ALA A 260 -11.13 8.12 13.98
C ALA A 260 -10.11 6.99 14.22
N GLY A 261 -9.74 6.72 15.46
CA GLY A 261 -8.93 5.59 15.87
C GLY A 261 -9.63 4.25 15.66
N VAL A 262 -10.90 4.15 16.04
CA VAL A 262 -11.75 2.97 15.82
C VAL A 262 -11.86 2.65 14.33
N TRP A 263 -12.15 3.65 13.49
CA TRP A 263 -12.18 3.50 12.04
C TRP A 263 -10.82 3.07 11.47
N THR A 264 -9.72 3.64 11.99
CA THR A 264 -8.35 3.27 11.59
C THR A 264 -8.04 1.81 11.94
N ALA A 265 -8.47 1.36 13.11
CA ALA A 265 -8.33 -0.02 13.56
C ALA A 265 -9.10 -0.98 12.63
N MET A 266 -10.38 -0.68 12.33
CA MET A 266 -11.19 -1.46 11.39
C MET A 266 -10.56 -1.54 10.00
N SER A 267 -10.09 -0.40 9.48
CA SER A 267 -9.39 -0.33 8.18
C SER A 267 -8.11 -1.16 8.18
N SER A 268 -7.39 -1.22 9.30
CA SER A 268 -6.16 -2.03 9.45
C SER A 268 -6.48 -3.52 9.41
N ILE A 269 -7.52 -3.99 10.11
CA ILE A 269 -8.00 -5.38 10.04
C ILE A 269 -8.40 -5.72 8.61
N SER A 270 -9.16 -4.84 7.94
CA SER A 270 -9.55 -5.02 6.53
C SER A 270 -8.33 -5.20 5.62
N LYS A 271 -7.32 -4.33 5.75
CA LYS A 271 -6.08 -4.41 4.97
C LYS A 271 -5.35 -5.74 5.18
N ILE A 272 -5.36 -6.29 6.39
CA ILE A 272 -4.71 -7.57 6.72
C ILE A 272 -5.35 -8.72 5.96
N TYR A 273 -6.66 -8.97 6.09
CA TYR A 273 -7.28 -10.11 5.41
C TYR A 273 -7.38 -9.92 3.90
N MET A 274 -7.57 -8.69 3.43
CA MET A 274 -7.56 -8.39 1.99
C MET A 274 -6.20 -8.62 1.34
N GLN A 275 -5.09 -8.46 2.08
CA GLN A 275 -3.75 -8.71 1.56
C GLN A 275 -3.59 -10.16 1.08
N PHE A 276 -4.19 -11.13 1.76
CA PHE A 276 -4.15 -12.55 1.32
C PHE A 276 -4.90 -12.76 0.01
N LEU A 277 -6.01 -12.05 -0.20
CA LEU A 277 -6.78 -12.14 -1.43
C LEU A 277 -6.04 -11.51 -2.61
N VAL A 278 -5.36 -10.40 -2.38
CA VAL A 278 -4.62 -9.65 -3.41
C VAL A 278 -3.42 -10.43 -3.96
N LEU A 279 -2.83 -11.36 -3.19
CA LEU A 279 -1.69 -12.18 -3.65
C LEU A 279 -2.01 -13.01 -4.91
N ILE A 280 -3.27 -13.39 -5.13
CA ILE A 280 -3.66 -14.20 -6.30
C ILE A 280 -3.69 -13.40 -7.61
N PHE A 281 -3.79 -12.06 -7.53
CA PHE A 281 -3.95 -11.21 -8.71
C PHE A 281 -2.73 -11.24 -9.64
N PRO A 282 -1.50 -10.96 -9.19
CA PRO A 282 -0.33 -11.00 -10.06
C PRO A 282 0.05 -12.42 -10.51
N ILE A 283 -0.24 -13.44 -9.69
CA ILE A 283 0.17 -14.81 -9.95
C ILE A 283 -0.77 -15.53 -10.93
N TYR A 284 -2.08 -15.33 -10.78
CA TYR A 284 -3.07 -16.08 -11.54
C TYR A 284 -3.93 -15.20 -12.46
N ILE A 285 -4.50 -14.10 -11.94
CA ILE A 285 -5.49 -13.31 -12.68
C ILE A 285 -4.83 -12.55 -13.83
N LEU A 286 -3.75 -11.82 -13.57
CA LEU A 286 -3.07 -10.97 -14.55
C LEU A 286 -2.55 -11.77 -15.78
N PRO A 287 -1.82 -12.92 -15.62
CA PRO A 287 -1.33 -13.68 -16.76
C PRO A 287 -2.46 -14.30 -17.60
N ASN A 288 -3.56 -14.72 -16.95
CA ASN A 288 -4.70 -15.28 -17.68
C ASN A 288 -5.45 -14.20 -18.47
N TYR A 289 -5.65 -13.01 -17.89
CA TYR A 289 -6.31 -11.90 -18.59
C TYR A 289 -5.46 -11.34 -19.74
N ALA A 290 -4.14 -11.35 -19.62
CA ALA A 290 -3.24 -10.91 -20.69
C ALA A 290 -3.45 -11.66 -22.02
N LYS A 291 -3.85 -12.94 -21.97
CA LYS A 291 -4.12 -13.79 -23.13
C LYS A 291 -5.50 -13.58 -23.74
N ILE A 292 -6.42 -12.88 -23.09
CA ILE A 292 -7.83 -12.77 -23.49
C ILE A 292 -8.05 -11.47 -24.27
N ASN A 293 -8.55 -11.53 -25.49
CA ASN A 293 -8.79 -10.38 -26.37
C ASN A 293 -10.27 -10.16 -26.74
N SER A 294 -11.18 -11.04 -26.31
CA SER A 294 -12.59 -10.92 -26.62
C SER A 294 -13.49 -11.16 -25.40
N LEU A 295 -14.74 -10.68 -25.47
CA LEU A 295 -15.67 -10.67 -24.34
C LEU A 295 -16.09 -12.08 -23.89
N ALA A 296 -16.29 -13.03 -24.81
CA ALA A 296 -16.76 -14.36 -24.46
C ALA A 296 -15.73 -15.17 -23.62
N PRO A 297 -14.44 -15.26 -24.00
CA PRO A 297 -13.41 -15.83 -23.13
C PRO A 297 -13.24 -15.08 -21.82
N PHE A 298 -13.39 -13.74 -21.81
CA PHE A 298 -13.32 -12.95 -20.59
C PHE A 298 -14.42 -13.37 -19.60
N LYS A 299 -15.68 -13.42 -20.05
CA LYS A 299 -16.81 -13.89 -19.22
C LYS A 299 -16.58 -15.30 -18.67
N LYS A 300 -16.07 -16.22 -19.51
CA LYS A 300 -15.74 -17.59 -19.09
C LYS A 300 -14.66 -17.61 -17.98
N GLN A 301 -13.61 -16.79 -18.13
CA GLN A 301 -12.53 -16.72 -17.15
C GLN A 301 -12.99 -16.07 -15.84
N VAL A 302 -13.78 -14.99 -15.91
CA VAL A 302 -14.39 -14.34 -14.72
C VAL A 302 -15.29 -15.34 -13.98
N LYS A 303 -16.14 -16.05 -14.69
CA LYS A 303 -17.00 -17.12 -14.10
C LYS A 303 -16.13 -18.16 -13.38
N LYS A 304 -15.04 -18.63 -14.00
CA LYS A 304 -14.11 -19.59 -13.38
C LYS A 304 -13.47 -19.04 -12.11
N ILE A 305 -13.04 -17.78 -12.13
CA ILE A 305 -12.44 -17.11 -10.96
C ILE A 305 -13.48 -17.02 -9.83
N PHE A 306 -14.67 -16.54 -10.13
CA PHE A 306 -15.72 -16.37 -9.13
C PHE A 306 -16.20 -17.71 -8.56
N THR A 307 -16.46 -18.73 -9.37
CA THR A 307 -16.85 -20.05 -8.85
C THR A 307 -15.81 -20.70 -7.96
N SER A 308 -14.51 -20.41 -8.19
CA SER A 308 -13.41 -20.97 -7.38
C SER A 308 -13.12 -20.16 -6.12
N LEU A 309 -13.16 -18.83 -6.20
CA LEU A 309 -12.69 -17.96 -5.12
C LEU A 309 -13.81 -17.41 -4.24
N LEU A 310 -15.02 -17.15 -4.77
CA LEU A 310 -16.09 -16.57 -3.96
C LEU A 310 -16.46 -17.41 -2.74
N PRO A 311 -16.58 -18.77 -2.83
CA PRO A 311 -16.85 -19.56 -1.64
C PRO A 311 -15.78 -19.41 -0.57
N LEU A 312 -14.50 -19.37 -0.98
CA LEU A 312 -13.37 -19.20 -0.06
C LEU A 312 -13.38 -17.80 0.59
N VAL A 313 -13.59 -16.76 -0.22
CA VAL A 313 -13.70 -15.38 0.25
C VAL A 313 -14.87 -15.23 1.22
N PHE A 314 -16.03 -15.79 0.88
CA PHE A 314 -17.22 -15.76 1.73
C PHE A 314 -16.98 -16.45 3.07
N VAL A 315 -16.43 -17.68 3.06
CA VAL A 315 -16.11 -18.42 4.29
C VAL A 315 -15.09 -17.67 5.12
N GLY A 316 -14.03 -17.10 4.50
CA GLY A 316 -13.03 -16.30 5.21
C GLY A 316 -13.64 -15.06 5.86
N MET A 317 -14.47 -14.30 5.14
CA MET A 317 -15.15 -13.12 5.68
C MET A 317 -16.18 -13.46 6.75
N LEU A 318 -16.91 -14.57 6.58
CA LEU A 318 -17.83 -15.08 7.60
C LEU A 318 -17.07 -15.47 8.88
N SER A 319 -15.90 -16.12 8.75
CA SER A 319 -15.05 -16.44 9.89
C SER A 319 -14.59 -15.17 10.63
N VAL A 320 -14.17 -14.14 9.90
CA VAL A 320 -13.81 -12.82 10.49
C VAL A 320 -15.01 -12.21 11.21
N TYR A 321 -16.21 -12.29 10.63
CA TYR A 321 -17.43 -11.78 11.27
C TYR A 321 -17.78 -12.51 12.56
N LEU A 322 -17.71 -13.84 12.55
CA LEU A 322 -18.01 -14.68 13.72
C LEU A 322 -16.97 -14.50 14.84
N CYS A 323 -15.69 -14.33 14.47
CA CYS A 323 -14.58 -14.13 15.41
C CYS A 323 -14.29 -12.65 15.73
N LYS A 324 -15.15 -11.70 15.37
CA LYS A 324 -14.88 -10.26 15.52
C LYS A 324 -14.49 -9.84 16.94
N ASN A 325 -15.16 -10.39 17.95
CA ASN A 325 -14.87 -10.07 19.33
C ASN A 325 -13.47 -10.53 19.75
N GLN A 326 -13.14 -11.79 19.44
CA GLN A 326 -11.80 -12.36 19.69
C GLN A 326 -10.70 -11.62 18.92
N ILE A 327 -10.98 -11.19 17.69
CA ILE A 327 -10.05 -10.39 16.89
C ILE A 327 -9.78 -9.05 17.58
N ILE A 328 -10.80 -8.39 18.12
CA ILE A 328 -10.64 -7.13 18.83
C ILE A 328 -9.83 -7.33 20.12
N GLU A 329 -10.17 -8.32 20.94
CA GLU A 329 -9.49 -8.62 22.19
C GLU A 329 -8.00 -8.99 21.99
N ILE A 330 -7.67 -9.74 20.92
CA ILE A 330 -6.28 -10.15 20.63
C ILE A 330 -5.44 -8.99 20.05
N ILE A 331 -6.03 -8.20 19.14
CA ILE A 331 -5.27 -7.17 18.39
C ILE A 331 -5.33 -5.79 19.07
N TYR A 332 -6.40 -5.52 19.81
CA TYR A 332 -6.67 -4.23 20.42
C TYR A 332 -7.03 -4.41 21.91
N THR A 333 -7.80 -3.50 22.46
CA THR A 333 -8.30 -3.50 23.84
C THR A 333 -9.82 -3.33 23.85
N ASP A 334 -10.45 -3.51 25.01
CA ASP A 334 -11.89 -3.35 25.19
C ASP A 334 -12.41 -1.96 24.75
N ALA A 335 -11.56 -0.93 24.82
CA ALA A 335 -11.89 0.39 24.30
C ALA A 335 -12.33 0.39 22.83
N PHE A 336 -11.87 -0.61 22.05
CA PHE A 336 -12.20 -0.74 20.62
C PHE A 336 -13.46 -1.57 20.35
N LEU A 337 -14.22 -2.00 21.35
CA LEU A 337 -15.48 -2.75 21.17
C LEU A 337 -16.54 -1.94 20.40
N SER A 338 -16.47 -0.61 20.44
CA SER A 338 -17.28 0.28 19.57
C SER A 338 -17.10 0.03 18.08
N MET A 339 -16.05 -0.70 17.68
CA MET A 339 -15.82 -1.13 16.29
C MET A 339 -16.76 -2.26 15.83
N ILE A 340 -17.39 -3.00 16.72
CA ILE A 340 -18.20 -4.20 16.39
C ILE A 340 -19.27 -3.92 15.29
N PRO A 341 -20.06 -2.83 15.37
CA PRO A 341 -21.04 -2.51 14.32
C PRO A 341 -20.43 -2.30 12.93
N LEU A 342 -19.19 -1.83 12.87
CA LEU A 342 -18.50 -1.53 11.61
C LEU A 342 -18.20 -2.78 10.80
N PHE A 343 -18.01 -3.95 11.45
CA PHE A 343 -17.61 -5.20 10.77
C PHE A 343 -18.58 -5.61 9.65
N LYS A 344 -19.89 -5.54 9.89
CA LYS A 344 -20.90 -5.92 8.90
C LYS A 344 -20.75 -5.12 7.60
N TRP A 345 -20.62 -3.80 7.72
CA TRP A 345 -20.53 -2.91 6.56
C TRP A 345 -19.16 -2.98 5.88
N GLN A 346 -18.08 -3.09 6.68
CA GLN A 346 -16.74 -3.22 6.14
C GLN A 346 -16.55 -4.52 5.35
N LEU A 347 -17.03 -5.66 5.87
CA LEU A 347 -16.95 -6.95 5.17
C LEU A 347 -17.77 -6.96 3.88
N LEU A 348 -18.96 -6.35 3.88
CA LEU A 348 -19.76 -6.18 2.67
C LEU A 348 -19.07 -5.27 1.64
N ALA A 349 -18.45 -4.18 2.10
CA ALA A 349 -17.66 -3.29 1.25
C ALA A 349 -16.47 -4.02 0.63
N ASP A 350 -15.74 -4.81 1.42
CA ASP A 350 -14.57 -5.55 0.97
C ASP A 350 -14.94 -6.72 0.04
N PHE A 351 -16.08 -7.36 0.26
CA PHE A 351 -16.63 -8.36 -0.66
C PHE A 351 -16.95 -7.72 -2.02
N THR A 352 -17.65 -6.58 -2.00
CA THR A 352 -17.97 -5.82 -3.23
C THR A 352 -16.70 -5.32 -3.93
N LYS A 353 -15.72 -4.83 -3.15
CA LYS A 353 -14.40 -4.47 -3.64
C LYS A 353 -13.71 -5.62 -4.36
N PHE A 354 -13.72 -6.82 -3.78
CA PHE A 354 -13.11 -8.00 -4.39
C PHE A 354 -13.72 -8.28 -5.77
N LEU A 355 -15.06 -8.24 -5.90
CA LEU A 355 -15.75 -8.42 -7.17
C LEU A 355 -15.29 -7.38 -8.21
N ALA A 356 -15.28 -6.11 -7.81
CA ALA A 356 -14.91 -5.00 -8.69
C ALA A 356 -13.44 -5.08 -9.13
N VAL A 357 -12.52 -5.36 -8.20
CA VAL A 357 -11.09 -5.43 -8.47
C VAL A 357 -10.75 -6.60 -9.39
N VAL A 358 -11.39 -7.77 -9.23
CA VAL A 358 -11.25 -8.90 -10.18
C VAL A 358 -11.55 -8.45 -11.60
N LEU A 359 -12.59 -7.67 -11.81
CA LEU A 359 -12.93 -7.14 -13.14
C LEU A 359 -11.93 -6.06 -13.61
N ALA A 360 -11.60 -5.11 -12.75
CA ALA A 360 -10.72 -3.98 -13.07
C ALA A 360 -9.28 -4.40 -13.45
N TYR A 361 -8.80 -5.53 -12.93
CA TYR A 361 -7.49 -6.08 -13.29
C TYR A 361 -7.35 -6.40 -14.79
N TYR A 362 -8.47 -6.53 -15.51
CA TYR A 362 -8.44 -6.65 -16.96
C TYR A 362 -7.81 -5.41 -17.62
N PHE A 363 -8.14 -4.20 -17.15
CA PHE A 363 -7.54 -2.96 -17.68
C PHE A 363 -6.04 -2.91 -17.45
N ILE A 364 -5.57 -3.35 -16.27
CA ILE A 364 -4.13 -3.43 -15.97
C ILE A 364 -3.44 -4.42 -16.92
N SER A 365 -4.06 -5.59 -17.16
CA SER A 365 -3.51 -6.62 -18.03
C SER A 365 -3.38 -6.20 -19.49
N LYS A 366 -4.19 -5.22 -19.90
CA LYS A 366 -4.24 -4.67 -21.27
C LYS A 366 -3.54 -3.31 -21.43
N ASN A 367 -2.85 -2.81 -20.38
CA ASN A 367 -2.28 -1.47 -20.34
C ASN A 367 -3.32 -0.37 -20.67
N ALA A 368 -4.59 -0.63 -20.37
CA ALA A 368 -5.71 0.30 -20.58
C ALA A 368 -5.78 1.31 -19.41
N PHE A 369 -4.70 2.07 -19.21
CA PHE A 369 -4.48 2.93 -18.06
C PHE A 369 -5.58 3.97 -17.88
N GLY A 370 -6.09 4.55 -18.98
CA GLY A 370 -7.17 5.55 -18.90
C GLY A 370 -8.44 5.00 -18.24
N TYR A 371 -8.87 3.79 -18.61
CA TYR A 371 -10.02 3.14 -17.97
C TYR A 371 -9.80 2.89 -16.49
N PHE A 372 -8.62 2.36 -16.12
CA PHE A 372 -8.28 2.13 -14.72
C PHE A 372 -8.28 3.42 -13.91
N ILE A 373 -7.58 4.45 -14.39
CA ILE A 373 -7.43 5.73 -13.71
C ILE A 373 -8.80 6.41 -13.53
N LEU A 374 -9.60 6.50 -14.59
CA LEU A 374 -10.89 7.18 -14.54
C LEU A 374 -11.87 6.48 -13.59
N THR A 375 -11.95 5.14 -13.64
CA THR A 375 -12.84 4.39 -12.74
C THR A 375 -12.41 4.50 -11.29
N GLU A 376 -11.10 4.45 -11.00
CA GLU A 376 -10.57 4.57 -9.65
C GLU A 376 -10.78 5.99 -9.08
N LEU A 377 -10.44 7.03 -9.83
CA LEU A 377 -10.65 8.41 -9.41
C LEU A 377 -12.12 8.70 -9.11
N PHE A 378 -13.02 8.30 -10.00
CA PHE A 378 -14.45 8.46 -9.79
C PHE A 378 -14.92 7.78 -8.49
N SER A 379 -14.46 6.55 -8.27
CA SER A 379 -14.74 5.81 -7.05
C SER A 379 -14.25 6.54 -5.79
N LEU A 380 -13.04 7.09 -5.81
CA LEU A 380 -12.46 7.81 -4.67
C LEU A 380 -13.21 9.12 -4.36
N VAL A 381 -13.60 9.86 -5.39
CA VAL A 381 -14.41 11.08 -5.24
C VAL A 381 -15.78 10.74 -4.64
N LEU A 382 -16.45 9.68 -5.12
CA LEU A 382 -17.70 9.22 -4.54
C LEU A 382 -17.56 8.82 -3.08
N TYR A 383 -16.46 8.18 -2.70
CA TYR A 383 -16.21 7.81 -1.30
C TYR A 383 -16.25 9.03 -0.38
N PHE A 384 -15.53 10.09 -0.76
CA PHE A 384 -15.47 11.31 0.03
C PHE A 384 -16.83 12.02 0.10
N ILE A 385 -17.55 12.08 -1.02
CA ILE A 385 -18.88 12.69 -1.09
C ILE A 385 -19.86 11.93 -0.18
N PHE A 386 -19.95 10.61 -0.34
CA PHE A 386 -20.85 9.78 0.48
C PHE A 386 -20.49 9.84 1.96
N ALA A 387 -19.19 9.82 2.30
CA ALA A 387 -18.76 9.93 3.67
C ALA A 387 -19.19 11.26 4.32
N LYS A 388 -19.04 12.39 3.60
CA LYS A 388 -19.50 13.70 4.07
C LYS A 388 -21.02 13.74 4.33
N VAL A 389 -21.80 13.04 3.52
CA VAL A 389 -23.26 12.98 3.68
C VAL A 389 -23.64 12.09 4.88
N PHE A 390 -23.10 10.86 4.92
CA PHE A 390 -23.54 9.87 5.90
C PHE A 390 -22.95 10.06 7.31
N ILE A 391 -21.85 10.80 7.44
CA ILE A 391 -21.24 11.01 8.76
C ILE A 391 -22.15 11.81 9.70
N SER A 392 -22.99 12.70 9.16
CA SER A 392 -23.91 13.53 9.95
C SER A 392 -24.98 12.68 10.65
N ASP A 393 -25.49 11.63 9.99
CA ASP A 393 -26.60 10.82 10.50
C ASP A 393 -26.12 9.54 11.21
N PHE A 394 -25.00 8.98 10.77
CA PHE A 394 -24.52 7.67 11.23
C PHE A 394 -23.10 7.71 11.85
N GLY A 395 -22.51 8.89 12.04
CA GLY A 395 -21.17 9.01 12.61
C GLY A 395 -20.13 8.19 11.85
N THR A 396 -19.26 7.49 12.56
CA THR A 396 -18.19 6.64 12.01
C THR A 396 -18.74 5.47 11.17
N GLU A 397 -19.90 4.90 11.56
CA GLU A 397 -20.57 3.86 10.78
C GLU A 397 -20.94 4.36 9.39
N GLY A 398 -21.36 5.63 9.26
CA GLY A 398 -21.67 6.29 8.00
C GLY A 398 -20.52 6.32 7.02
N VAL A 399 -19.27 6.49 7.49
CA VAL A 399 -18.08 6.46 6.63
C VAL A 399 -17.83 5.04 6.08
N VAL A 400 -18.13 4.00 6.85
CA VAL A 400 -17.99 2.61 6.39
C VAL A 400 -19.12 2.23 5.43
N ILE A 401 -20.35 2.70 5.65
CA ILE A 401 -21.47 2.58 4.71
C ILE A 401 -21.13 3.29 3.38
N ALA A 402 -20.54 4.48 3.44
CA ALA A 402 -20.07 5.21 2.26
C ALA A 402 -19.05 4.39 1.45
N ASN A 403 -18.16 3.65 2.13
CA ASN A 403 -17.22 2.76 1.47
C ASN A 403 -17.91 1.60 0.73
N LEU A 404 -18.97 1.03 1.30
CA LEU A 404 -19.79 0.01 0.64
C LEU A 404 -20.45 0.56 -0.62
N LEU A 405 -21.11 1.71 -0.53
CA LEU A 405 -21.78 2.35 -1.66
C LEU A 405 -20.80 2.75 -2.75
N ARG A 406 -19.64 3.29 -2.37
CA ARG A 406 -18.55 3.56 -3.30
C ARG A 406 -18.18 2.32 -4.12
N TYR A 407 -17.93 1.18 -3.46
CA TYR A 407 -17.53 -0.04 -4.18
C TYR A 407 -18.65 -0.65 -4.99
N PHE A 408 -19.89 -0.46 -4.59
CA PHE A 408 -21.06 -0.83 -5.41
C PHE A 408 -21.12 0.00 -6.70
N CYS A 409 -20.99 1.33 -6.61
CA CYS A 409 -20.89 2.20 -7.77
C CYS A 409 -19.66 1.88 -8.65
N TYR A 410 -18.52 1.61 -8.01
CA TYR A 410 -17.29 1.21 -8.70
C TYR A 410 -17.47 -0.09 -9.49
N LEU A 411 -18.13 -1.10 -8.91
CA LEU A 411 -18.43 -2.36 -9.59
C LEU A 411 -19.27 -2.14 -10.84
N ILE A 412 -20.32 -1.33 -10.75
CA ILE A 412 -21.17 -0.97 -11.89
C ILE A 412 -20.38 -0.24 -12.96
N LEU A 413 -19.57 0.76 -12.56
CA LEU A 413 -18.76 1.55 -13.48
C LEU A 413 -17.73 0.69 -14.21
N VAL A 414 -17.01 -0.19 -13.49
CA VAL A 414 -16.04 -1.11 -14.08
C VAL A 414 -16.73 -2.07 -15.07
N PHE A 415 -17.90 -2.56 -14.73
CA PHE A 415 -18.68 -3.42 -15.61
C PHE A 415 -19.04 -2.70 -16.92
N ILE A 416 -19.57 -1.48 -16.85
CA ILE A 416 -19.86 -0.65 -18.03
C ILE A 416 -18.59 -0.37 -18.83
N ALA A 417 -17.50 0.00 -18.17
CA ALA A 417 -16.23 0.31 -18.79
C ALA A 417 -15.63 -0.90 -19.55
N ILE A 418 -15.81 -2.12 -19.05
CA ILE A 418 -15.40 -3.35 -19.74
C ILE A 418 -16.19 -3.55 -21.02
N PHE A 419 -17.52 -3.41 -21.00
CA PHE A 419 -18.32 -3.52 -22.20
C PHE A 419 -17.96 -2.46 -23.25
N HIS A 420 -17.77 -1.22 -22.80
CA HIS A 420 -17.29 -0.14 -23.66
C HIS A 420 -15.93 -0.48 -24.28
N TYR A 421 -14.99 -0.95 -23.50
CA TYR A 421 -13.66 -1.35 -23.98
C TYR A 421 -13.71 -2.42 -25.06
N PHE A 422 -14.53 -3.47 -24.90
CA PHE A 422 -14.68 -4.51 -25.91
C PHE A 422 -15.44 -4.07 -27.15
N LYS A 423 -16.35 -3.08 -27.05
CA LYS A 423 -17.13 -2.55 -28.16
C LYS A 423 -16.27 -1.67 -29.11
N PHE A 424 -15.36 -0.87 -28.53
CA PHE A 424 -14.60 0.13 -29.30
C PHE A 424 -13.17 -0.29 -29.62
N ARG A 425 -12.72 -1.44 -29.14
CA ARG A 425 -11.44 -2.04 -29.51
C ARG A 425 -11.67 -3.06 -30.65
N LYS A 426 -12.10 -2.56 -31.81
CA LYS A 426 -12.06 -3.32 -33.06
C LYS A 426 -10.77 -3.03 -33.82
#